data_2b4b0e8165ca75cafa88eb4b781a6a0c
#
_entry.id   2b4b0e8165ca75cafa88eb4b781a6a0c
#
_cell.length_a   1.000
_cell.length_b   1.000
_cell.length_c   1.000
_cell.angle_alpha   90.00
_cell.angle_beta   90.00
_cell.angle_gamma   90.00
#
_symmetry.space_group_name_H-M   'P 1'
#
loop_
_entity.id
_entity.type
_entity.pdbx_description
1 polymer ?
#
loop_
_entity_poly.entity_id
_entity_poly.type
_entity_poly.pdbx_seq_one_letter_code
_entity_poly.pdbx_strand_id
1 'polypeptide(L)'
;MTDDYNLHRFLDAQDQVYETVLGELRTGKKSSHWMWFIFPQITGLGRSELAQTFAIASLDEVRAYLQHPVLGLRLRECTQLVINVEGRNAEEIFGYPDHLKFRSCLTLFMTATTDNKVFKDALLKYFDGKPDALTLDLFSHH
;
A
#
# COMPACT_ATOMS: atom_id res chain seq x y z
N MET A 1 -14.45 -17.13 13.46
CA MET A 1 -13.82 -16.63 12.23
C MET A 1 -12.31 -16.79 12.33
N THR A 2 -11.70 -17.42 11.35
CA THR A 2 -10.26 -17.64 11.34
C THR A 2 -9.57 -16.52 10.61
N ASP A 3 -8.38 -16.12 11.08
CA ASP A 3 -7.52 -15.15 10.42
C ASP A 3 -6.43 -15.93 9.67
N ASP A 4 -6.83 -16.56 8.57
CA ASP A 4 -5.98 -17.51 7.85
C ASP A 4 -4.70 -16.90 7.30
N TYR A 5 -4.70 -15.57 7.07
CA TYR A 5 -3.55 -14.85 6.51
C TYR A 5 -2.84 -14.00 7.55
N ASN A 6 -3.21 -14.13 8.82
CA ASN A 6 -2.68 -13.30 9.90
C ASN A 6 -2.77 -11.80 9.56
N LEU A 7 -3.94 -11.37 9.09
CA LEU A 7 -4.19 -9.96 8.76
C LEU A 7 -4.16 -9.08 10.01
N HIS A 8 -4.32 -9.69 11.18
CA HIS A 8 -4.27 -9.00 12.46
C HIS A 8 -2.93 -8.28 12.68
N ARG A 9 -1.84 -8.78 12.07
CA ARG A 9 -0.55 -8.09 12.16
C ARG A 9 -0.61 -6.67 11.60
N PHE A 10 -1.37 -6.47 10.54
CA PHE A 10 -1.58 -5.13 9.96
C PHE A 10 -2.43 -4.26 10.89
N LEU A 11 -3.51 -4.81 11.43
CA LEU A 11 -4.39 -4.06 12.35
C LEU A 11 -3.63 -3.59 13.58
N ASP A 12 -2.88 -4.49 14.21
CA ASP A 12 -2.11 -4.17 15.42
C ASP A 12 -1.12 -3.04 15.15
N ALA A 13 -0.41 -3.10 14.03
CA ALA A 13 0.56 -2.07 13.69
C ALA A 13 -0.13 -0.74 13.35
N GLN A 14 -1.20 -0.79 12.56
CA GLN A 14 -1.91 0.41 12.12
C GLN A 14 -2.61 1.13 13.27
N ASP A 15 -3.25 0.39 14.18
CA ASP A 15 -4.04 0.98 15.26
C ASP A 15 -3.21 1.91 16.14
N GLN A 16 -1.93 1.64 16.27
CA GLN A 16 -1.04 2.45 17.11
C GLN A 16 -0.67 3.79 16.46
N VAL A 17 -0.73 3.91 15.14
CA VAL A 17 -0.18 5.06 14.41
C VAL A 17 -1.14 5.68 13.41
N TYR A 18 -2.35 5.17 13.28
CA TYR A 18 -3.23 5.56 12.15
C TYR A 18 -3.53 7.06 12.12
N GLU A 19 -3.78 7.68 13.26
CA GLU A 19 -4.03 9.13 13.32
C GLU A 19 -2.80 9.93 12.86
N THR A 20 -1.61 9.47 13.24
CA THR A 20 -0.35 10.07 12.77
C THR A 20 -0.21 9.95 11.26
N VAL A 21 -0.53 8.76 10.71
CA VAL A 21 -0.49 8.53 9.26
C VAL A 21 -1.42 9.48 8.53
N LEU A 22 -2.66 9.60 8.99
CA LEU A 22 -3.64 10.50 8.37
C LEU A 22 -3.16 11.95 8.37
N GLY A 23 -2.58 12.40 9.49
CA GLY A 23 -2.03 13.75 9.58
C GLY A 23 -0.90 14.00 8.59
N GLU A 24 0.04 13.05 8.49
CA GLU A 24 1.16 13.18 7.55
C GLU A 24 0.68 13.18 6.10
N LEU A 25 -0.26 12.31 5.76
CA LEU A 25 -0.79 12.27 4.39
C LEU A 25 -1.59 13.53 4.03
N ARG A 26 -2.35 14.08 4.98
CA ARG A 26 -3.07 15.34 4.75
C ARG A 26 -2.13 16.51 4.50
N THR A 27 -1.00 16.55 5.21
CA THR A 27 0.01 17.60 5.01
C THR A 27 0.87 17.34 3.78
N GLY A 28 0.81 16.15 3.22
CA GLY A 28 1.55 15.80 2.01
C GLY A 28 3.01 15.46 2.26
N LYS A 29 3.35 15.05 3.48
CA LYS A 29 4.73 14.66 3.78
C LYS A 29 4.80 13.58 4.86
N LYS A 30 5.29 12.41 4.46
CA LYS A 30 5.57 11.31 5.39
C LYS A 30 6.80 11.65 6.22
N SER A 31 6.69 11.53 7.54
CA SER A 31 7.81 11.79 8.46
C SER A 31 8.03 10.66 9.48
N SER A 32 7.18 9.67 9.53
CA SER A 32 7.29 8.53 10.45
C SER A 32 7.43 7.21 9.68
N HIS A 33 7.74 6.12 10.40
CA HIS A 33 8.07 4.82 9.81
C HIS A 33 6.87 3.88 9.84
N TRP A 34 6.03 3.92 8.79
CA TRP A 34 4.82 3.11 8.72
C TRP A 34 4.55 2.49 7.35
N MET A 35 5.46 2.64 6.39
CA MET A 35 5.22 2.25 4.99
C MET A 35 4.84 0.78 4.83
N TRP A 36 5.51 -0.11 5.55
CA TRP A 36 5.34 -1.56 5.39
C TRP A 36 3.92 -2.05 5.63
N PHE A 37 3.20 -1.44 6.59
CA PHE A 37 1.88 -1.93 6.99
C PHE A 37 0.73 -0.99 6.62
N ILE A 38 1.01 0.17 6.05
CA ILE A 38 -0.03 1.07 5.52
C ILE A 38 -0.18 0.84 4.01
N PHE A 39 0.93 0.68 3.29
CA PHE A 39 0.94 0.40 1.86
C PHE A 39 1.74 -0.88 1.59
N PRO A 40 1.18 -2.06 1.93
CA PRO A 40 1.94 -3.30 1.86
C PRO A 40 2.25 -3.73 0.42
N GLN A 41 3.35 -4.46 0.28
CA GLN A 41 3.85 -4.95 -0.99
C GLN A 41 3.77 -6.48 -1.05
N ILE A 42 3.89 -7.01 -2.27
CA ILE A 42 4.00 -8.46 -2.47
C ILE A 42 5.35 -8.98 -1.95
N THR A 43 5.36 -10.22 -1.48
CA THR A 43 6.57 -10.92 -1.04
C THR A 43 7.61 -10.93 -2.17
N GLY A 44 8.86 -10.72 -1.81
CA GLY A 44 9.98 -10.79 -2.74
C GLY A 44 10.58 -9.44 -3.12
N LEU A 45 9.93 -8.33 -2.77
CA LEU A 45 10.44 -7.00 -3.10
C LEU A 45 11.37 -6.44 -2.03
N GLY A 46 11.02 -6.60 -0.76
CA GLY A 46 11.81 -6.08 0.34
C GLY A 46 12.58 -7.18 1.06
N ARG A 47 13.73 -6.82 1.63
CA ARG A 47 14.61 -7.78 2.31
C ARG A 47 14.71 -7.56 3.81
N SER A 48 14.32 -6.40 4.32
CA SER A 48 14.35 -6.12 5.75
C SER A 48 13.37 -7.02 6.50
N GLU A 49 13.58 -7.18 7.80
CA GLU A 49 12.69 -7.95 8.65
C GLU A 49 11.26 -7.40 8.60
N LEU A 50 11.09 -6.07 8.67
CA LEU A 50 9.77 -5.45 8.60
C LEU A 50 9.11 -5.64 7.23
N ALA A 51 9.89 -5.55 6.15
CA ALA A 51 9.36 -5.79 4.81
C ALA A 51 8.85 -7.22 4.67
N GLN A 52 9.57 -8.20 5.23
CA GLN A 52 9.16 -9.59 5.18
C GLN A 52 7.95 -9.88 6.07
N THR A 53 7.91 -9.27 7.26
CA THR A 53 6.81 -9.45 8.21
C THR A 53 5.47 -9.00 7.62
N PHE A 54 5.47 -7.87 6.90
CA PHE A 54 4.25 -7.27 6.37
C PHE A 54 4.04 -7.54 4.88
N ALA A 55 4.86 -8.37 4.26
CA ALA A 55 4.68 -8.73 2.86
C ALA A 55 3.44 -9.60 2.67
N ILE A 56 2.74 -9.39 1.54
CA ILE A 56 1.57 -10.18 1.18
C ILE A 56 2.03 -11.34 0.29
N ALA A 57 1.70 -12.56 0.69
CA ALA A 57 2.31 -13.76 0.12
C ALA A 57 1.52 -14.36 -1.05
N SER A 58 0.24 -14.02 -1.23
CA SER A 58 -0.60 -14.68 -2.23
C SER A 58 -1.71 -13.77 -2.73
N LEU A 59 -2.30 -14.13 -3.88
CA LEU A 59 -3.47 -13.46 -4.42
C LEU A 59 -4.65 -13.53 -3.44
N ASP A 60 -4.84 -14.68 -2.79
CA ASP A 60 -5.92 -14.83 -1.82
C ASP A 60 -5.75 -13.88 -0.63
N GLU A 61 -4.52 -13.68 -0.19
CA GLU A 61 -4.23 -12.71 0.88
C GLU A 61 -4.52 -11.28 0.45
N VAL A 62 -4.15 -10.90 -0.78
CA VAL A 62 -4.46 -9.57 -1.31
C VAL A 62 -5.98 -9.33 -1.30
N ARG A 63 -6.73 -10.31 -1.76
CA ARG A 63 -8.20 -10.22 -1.80
C ARG A 63 -8.79 -10.16 -0.40
N ALA A 64 -8.29 -10.98 0.52
CA ALA A 64 -8.73 -10.96 1.91
C ALA A 64 -8.46 -9.60 2.56
N TYR A 65 -7.31 -9.00 2.27
CA TYR A 65 -6.96 -7.67 2.75
C TYR A 65 -7.97 -6.62 2.27
N LEU A 66 -8.27 -6.62 0.97
CA LEU A 66 -9.21 -5.67 0.38
C LEU A 66 -10.64 -5.85 0.91
N GLN A 67 -11.04 -7.09 1.18
CA GLN A 67 -12.38 -7.41 1.69
C GLN A 67 -12.51 -7.19 3.19
N HIS A 68 -11.40 -7.06 3.89
CA HIS A 68 -11.43 -6.81 5.33
C HIS A 68 -12.10 -5.46 5.60
N PRO A 69 -13.09 -5.41 6.52
CA PRO A 69 -13.89 -4.18 6.71
C PRO A 69 -13.10 -2.98 7.21
N VAL A 70 -11.95 -3.18 7.83
CA VAL A 70 -11.08 -2.09 8.29
C VAL A 70 -9.91 -1.88 7.34
N LEU A 71 -9.17 -2.93 7.01
CA LEU A 71 -7.93 -2.81 6.23
C LEU A 71 -8.19 -2.30 4.81
N GLY A 72 -9.20 -2.84 4.14
CA GLY A 72 -9.55 -2.39 2.79
C GLY A 72 -9.95 -0.93 2.77
N LEU A 73 -10.76 -0.52 3.75
CA LEU A 73 -11.22 0.87 3.85
C LEU A 73 -10.04 1.81 4.12
N ARG A 74 -9.16 1.46 5.05
CA ARG A 74 -7.99 2.28 5.40
C ARG A 74 -7.04 2.45 4.21
N LEU A 75 -6.80 1.37 3.47
CA LEU A 75 -5.94 1.44 2.29
C LEU A 75 -6.50 2.41 1.26
N ARG A 76 -7.80 2.34 0.98
CA ARG A 76 -8.47 3.23 0.03
C ARG A 76 -8.47 4.68 0.52
N GLU A 77 -8.72 4.87 1.80
CA GLU A 77 -8.70 6.21 2.41
C GLU A 77 -7.32 6.84 2.32
N CYS A 78 -6.28 6.10 2.70
CA CYS A 78 -4.91 6.60 2.65
C CYS A 78 -4.48 6.90 1.21
N THR A 79 -4.85 6.03 0.26
CA THR A 79 -4.53 6.27 -1.15
C THR A 79 -5.21 7.53 -1.66
N GLN A 80 -6.48 7.74 -1.29
CA GLN A 80 -7.20 8.94 -1.70
C GLN A 80 -6.58 10.21 -1.11
N LEU A 81 -6.11 10.16 0.13
CA LEU A 81 -5.41 11.30 0.74
C LEU A 81 -4.14 11.65 -0.03
N VAL A 82 -3.41 10.65 -0.51
CA VAL A 82 -2.21 10.90 -1.34
C VAL A 82 -2.62 11.55 -2.66
N ILE A 83 -3.69 11.09 -3.29
CA ILE A 83 -4.21 11.68 -4.53
C ILE A 83 -4.58 13.16 -4.31
N ASN A 84 -5.10 13.49 -3.14
CA ASN A 84 -5.56 14.84 -2.83
C ASN A 84 -4.43 15.85 -2.59
N VAL A 85 -3.18 15.39 -2.43
CA VAL A 85 -2.04 16.28 -2.22
C VAL A 85 -1.78 17.11 -3.47
N GLU A 86 -1.62 18.42 -3.30
CA GLU A 86 -1.38 19.35 -4.40
C GLU A 86 0.08 19.80 -4.41
N GLY A 87 0.67 19.95 -5.61
CA GLY A 87 1.96 20.57 -5.79
C GLY A 87 3.18 19.77 -5.37
N ARG A 88 3.04 18.47 -5.16
CA ARG A 88 4.16 17.58 -4.78
C ARG A 88 4.16 16.33 -5.66
N ASN A 89 5.36 15.81 -5.93
CA ASN A 89 5.48 14.49 -6.56
C ASN A 89 5.57 13.40 -5.47
N ALA A 90 5.58 12.13 -5.89
CA ALA A 90 5.57 11.02 -4.94
C ALA A 90 6.81 10.99 -4.05
N GLU A 91 7.97 11.30 -4.60
CA GLU A 91 9.22 11.30 -3.81
C GLU A 91 9.20 12.39 -2.75
N GLU A 92 8.61 13.55 -3.06
CA GLU A 92 8.46 14.64 -2.09
C GLU A 92 7.52 14.25 -0.94
N ILE A 93 6.48 13.46 -1.24
CA ILE A 93 5.52 13.00 -0.22
C ILE A 93 6.13 11.92 0.66
N PHE A 94 6.73 10.90 0.06
CA PHE A 94 7.16 9.68 0.74
C PHE A 94 8.65 9.60 1.06
N GLY A 95 9.49 10.28 0.28
CA GLY A 95 10.94 10.09 0.32
C GLY A 95 11.36 8.86 -0.49
N TYR A 96 12.65 8.77 -0.75
CA TYR A 96 13.26 7.63 -1.43
C TYR A 96 13.71 6.61 -0.38
N PRO A 97 13.45 5.31 -0.51
CA PRO A 97 12.77 4.63 -1.64
C PRO A 97 11.26 4.38 -1.42
N ASP A 98 10.65 4.99 -0.40
CA ASP A 98 9.26 4.70 -0.04
C ASP A 98 8.29 5.05 -1.18
N HIS A 99 8.59 6.06 -1.99
CA HIS A 99 7.74 6.39 -3.13
C HIS A 99 7.65 5.22 -4.14
N LEU A 100 8.72 4.43 -4.27
CA LEU A 100 8.71 3.25 -5.13
C LEU A 100 7.90 2.11 -4.51
N LYS A 101 7.91 2.01 -3.19
CA LYS A 101 7.07 1.04 -2.47
C LYS A 101 5.59 1.37 -2.65
N PHE A 102 5.25 2.64 -2.67
CA PHE A 102 3.88 3.08 -2.95
C PHE A 102 3.43 2.62 -4.33
N ARG A 103 4.29 2.78 -5.35
CA ARG A 103 4.00 2.30 -6.71
C ARG A 103 3.77 0.80 -6.73
N SER A 104 4.60 0.03 -6.03
CA SER A 104 4.46 -1.42 -5.93
C SER A 104 3.15 -1.81 -5.28
N CYS A 105 2.78 -1.13 -4.19
CA CYS A 105 1.52 -1.36 -3.49
C CYS A 105 0.32 -1.09 -4.42
N LEU A 106 0.32 0.05 -5.10
CA LEU A 106 -0.76 0.41 -6.03
C LEU A 106 -0.92 -0.65 -7.12
N THR A 107 0.20 -1.12 -7.66
CA THR A 107 0.20 -2.16 -8.70
C THR A 107 -0.42 -3.45 -8.19
N LEU A 108 -0.01 -3.89 -6.99
CA LEU A 108 -0.52 -5.12 -6.39
C LEU A 108 -2.04 -5.09 -6.22
N PHE A 109 -2.55 -4.04 -5.59
CA PHE A 109 -3.98 -3.96 -5.28
C PHE A 109 -4.82 -3.66 -6.51
N MET A 110 -4.32 -2.86 -7.45
CA MET A 110 -4.99 -2.61 -8.72
C MET A 110 -5.20 -3.92 -9.49
N THR A 111 -4.19 -4.77 -9.52
CA THR A 111 -4.22 -6.02 -10.29
C THR A 111 -5.16 -7.04 -9.65
N ALA A 112 -5.35 -6.98 -8.34
CA ALA A 112 -6.10 -7.99 -7.58
C ALA A 112 -7.61 -7.75 -7.56
N THR A 113 -8.10 -6.61 -8.00
CA THR A 113 -9.53 -6.28 -7.93
C THR A 113 -9.99 -5.51 -9.16
N THR A 114 -11.27 -5.65 -9.50
CA THR A 114 -11.90 -4.84 -10.55
C THR A 114 -12.34 -3.47 -10.04
N ASP A 115 -12.59 -3.34 -8.73
CA ASP A 115 -12.90 -2.06 -8.08
C ASP A 115 -11.59 -1.35 -7.72
N ASN A 116 -10.87 -0.91 -8.74
CA ASN A 116 -9.49 -0.46 -8.62
C ASN A 116 -9.27 1.01 -9.02
N LYS A 117 -10.33 1.80 -9.14
CA LYS A 117 -10.22 3.18 -9.64
C LYS A 117 -9.25 4.02 -8.81
N VAL A 118 -9.31 3.94 -7.48
CA VAL A 118 -8.44 4.76 -6.63
C VAL A 118 -6.96 4.41 -6.84
N PHE A 119 -6.65 3.14 -7.06
CA PHE A 119 -5.28 2.70 -7.30
C PHE A 119 -4.79 3.14 -8.68
N LYS A 120 -5.64 3.04 -9.69
CA LYS A 120 -5.32 3.52 -11.04
C LYS A 120 -5.12 5.02 -11.07
N ASP A 121 -5.98 5.77 -10.37
CA ASP A 121 -5.88 7.23 -10.32
C ASP A 121 -4.57 7.68 -9.68
N ALA A 122 -4.14 7.00 -8.62
CA ALA A 122 -2.88 7.30 -7.97
C ALA A 122 -1.69 6.99 -8.89
N LEU A 123 -1.72 5.85 -9.58
CA LEU A 123 -0.68 5.51 -10.56
C LEU A 123 -0.61 6.55 -11.68
N LEU A 124 -1.77 6.98 -12.17
CA LEU A 124 -1.81 7.97 -13.23
C LEU A 124 -1.23 9.31 -12.79
N LYS A 125 -1.59 9.76 -11.58
CA LYS A 125 -1.14 11.06 -11.08
C LYS A 125 0.37 11.11 -10.81
N TYR A 126 0.93 10.05 -10.21
CA TYR A 126 2.30 10.08 -9.69
C TYR A 126 3.30 9.28 -10.50
N PHE A 127 2.86 8.38 -11.36
CA PHE A 127 3.74 7.45 -12.08
C PHE A 127 3.38 7.31 -13.56
N ASP A 128 2.67 8.30 -14.12
CA ASP A 128 2.25 8.32 -15.53
C ASP A 128 1.43 7.08 -15.92
N GLY A 129 0.72 6.48 -14.97
CA GLY A 129 -0.07 5.28 -15.19
C GLY A 129 0.76 4.01 -15.32
N LYS A 130 2.05 4.06 -15.04
CA LYS A 130 2.96 2.92 -15.24
C LYS A 130 3.05 2.07 -13.99
N PRO A 131 2.57 0.80 -14.02
CA PRO A 131 2.68 -0.08 -12.87
C PRO A 131 4.12 -0.53 -12.64
N ASP A 132 4.38 -1.10 -11.45
CA ASP A 132 5.68 -1.66 -11.12
C ASP A 132 5.87 -3.01 -11.81
N ALA A 133 6.82 -3.11 -12.72
CA ALA A 133 7.03 -4.30 -13.53
C ALA A 133 7.39 -5.53 -12.69
N LEU A 134 8.22 -5.36 -11.66
CA LEU A 134 8.62 -6.48 -10.80
C LEU A 134 7.43 -7.02 -10.01
N THR A 135 6.54 -6.14 -9.52
CA THR A 135 5.31 -6.56 -8.84
C THR A 135 4.43 -7.40 -9.76
N LEU A 136 4.25 -6.97 -11.01
CA LEU A 136 3.47 -7.73 -11.98
C LEU A 136 4.07 -9.10 -12.24
N ASP A 137 5.39 -9.17 -12.36
CA ASP A 137 6.11 -10.42 -12.57
C ASP A 137 5.92 -11.37 -11.38
N LEU A 138 6.12 -10.88 -10.18
CA LEU A 138 5.95 -11.69 -8.96
C LEU A 138 4.48 -12.12 -8.78
N PHE A 139 3.55 -11.22 -9.08
CA PHE A 139 2.10 -11.52 -8.99
C PHE A 139 1.71 -12.67 -9.90
N SER A 140 2.25 -12.74 -11.11
CA SER A 140 1.90 -13.78 -12.08
C SER A 140 2.42 -15.17 -11.68
N HIS A 141 3.29 -15.25 -10.68
CA HIS A 141 3.83 -16.52 -10.17
C HIS A 141 3.14 -16.98 -8.86
N HIS A 142 2.08 -16.31 -8.49
CA HIS A 142 1.29 -16.71 -7.29
C HIS A 142 -0.09 -17.30 -7.67
#